data_264dbfe8868e40a6b81e73d4ae3163c2
#
_entry.id   264dbfe8868e40a6b81e73d4ae3163c2
#
_cell.length_a   1.000
_cell.length_b   1.000
_cell.length_c   1.000
_cell.angle_alpha   90.00
_cell.angle_beta   90.00
_cell.angle_gamma   90.00
#
_symmetry.space_group_name_H-M   'P 1'
#
loop_
_entity.id
_entity.type
_entity.pdbx_description
1 polymer ?
#
loop_
_entity_poly.entity_id
_entity_poly.type
_entity_poly.pdbx_seq_one_letter_code
_entity_poly.pdbx_strand_id
1 'polypeptide(L)'
;SMETGKVLWQLGEPSESLDNAYLTADLPFQIYDIDGDGIDEVIIARNFKLMILDGRDGTVKKSVPTPRHEHQPEDLCGIEFGKHAFERLNVDAIRIVNVSGNTRPEEIMIKDRYSRLWIYDKELNFKWMFTEYNTGHFPYGYDFNGDGKDEIFSCYNMVSSDGKLVWKLPIHTDHTDEIIVGKMNPDIDEFIAIVS
;
A
#
# COMPACT_ATOMS: atom_id res chain seq x y z
N SER A 1 -18.35 -2.88 -17.54
CA SER A 1 -19.29 -3.94 -17.15
C SER A 1 -18.73 -5.29 -17.56
N MET A 2 -18.60 -6.19 -16.62
CA MET A 2 -18.14 -7.57 -16.89
C MET A 2 -19.12 -8.36 -17.79
N GLU A 3 -20.40 -8.04 -17.72
CA GLU A 3 -21.42 -8.71 -18.55
C GLU A 3 -21.39 -8.32 -20.02
N THR A 4 -21.07 -7.08 -20.30
CA THR A 4 -21.21 -6.51 -21.67
C THR A 4 -19.90 -6.04 -22.26
N GLY A 5 -18.81 -6.02 -21.51
CA GLY A 5 -17.55 -5.40 -21.91
C GLY A 5 -17.61 -3.88 -22.08
N LYS A 6 -18.73 -3.25 -21.70
CA LYS A 6 -18.90 -1.79 -21.85
C LYS A 6 -18.07 -1.05 -20.78
N VAL A 7 -17.32 -0.05 -21.21
CA VAL A 7 -16.70 0.91 -20.30
C VAL A 7 -17.80 1.72 -19.62
N LEU A 8 -17.83 1.74 -18.28
CA LEU A 8 -18.80 2.49 -17.50
C LEU A 8 -18.30 3.93 -17.26
N TRP A 9 -17.06 4.04 -16.87
CA TRP A 9 -16.36 5.32 -16.70
C TRP A 9 -14.86 5.11 -16.91
N GLN A 10 -14.12 6.19 -17.05
CA GLN A 10 -12.68 6.20 -17.26
C GLN A 10 -12.05 7.36 -16.51
N LEU A 11 -10.92 7.12 -15.86
CA LEU A 11 -10.09 8.14 -15.24
C LEU A 11 -8.76 8.23 -15.99
N GLY A 12 -8.47 9.43 -16.51
CA GLY A 12 -7.27 9.71 -17.29
C GLY A 12 -7.49 9.53 -18.79
N GLU A 13 -6.47 9.90 -19.54
CA GLU A 13 -6.46 9.81 -20.98
C GLU A 13 -5.29 8.96 -21.46
N PRO A 14 -5.46 8.17 -22.51
CA PRO A 14 -4.36 7.46 -23.14
C PRO A 14 -3.27 8.44 -23.56
N SER A 15 -2.02 8.11 -23.35
CA SER A 15 -0.88 8.89 -23.80
C SER A 15 0.15 7.97 -24.43
N GLU A 16 0.65 8.35 -25.60
CA GLU A 16 1.79 7.69 -26.25
C GLU A 16 3.13 8.21 -25.71
N SER A 17 3.11 9.27 -24.92
CA SER A 17 4.29 9.87 -24.32
C SER A 17 4.75 9.08 -23.10
N LEU A 18 6.02 8.68 -23.12
CA LEU A 18 6.70 8.12 -21.93
C LEU A 18 7.12 9.21 -20.93
N ASP A 19 6.90 10.48 -21.26
CA ASP A 19 7.30 11.60 -20.38
C ASP A 19 6.53 11.62 -19.06
N ASN A 20 5.38 10.95 -19.00
CA ASN A 20 4.62 10.76 -17.78
C ASN A 20 5.06 9.51 -16.96
N ALA A 21 5.98 8.71 -17.48
CA ALA A 21 6.50 7.52 -16.78
C ALA A 21 7.33 7.86 -15.53
N TYR A 22 7.63 9.14 -15.31
CA TYR A 22 8.26 9.60 -14.07
C TYR A 22 7.39 9.43 -12.83
N LEU A 23 6.08 9.28 -13.01
CA LEU A 23 5.14 9.23 -11.90
C LEU A 23 4.95 7.82 -11.34
N THR A 24 5.40 6.80 -11.89
CA THR A 24 5.36 5.38 -11.55
C THR A 24 4.89 4.57 -12.77
N ALA A 25 5.56 3.48 -13.03
CA ALA A 25 5.10 2.53 -14.04
C ALA A 25 3.82 1.81 -13.58
N ASP A 26 3.64 1.71 -12.28
CA ASP A 26 2.51 1.05 -11.64
C ASP A 26 1.54 2.11 -11.12
N LEU A 27 0.28 2.00 -11.51
CA LEU A 27 -0.77 2.84 -10.94
C LEU A 27 -1.36 2.11 -9.73
N PRO A 28 -0.99 2.48 -8.50
CA PRO A 28 -1.45 1.79 -7.32
C PRO A 28 -2.93 2.07 -7.08
N PHE A 29 -3.73 1.01 -7.05
CA PHE A 29 -5.15 1.07 -6.70
C PHE A 29 -5.63 -0.20 -6.02
N GLN A 30 -6.75 -0.08 -5.30
CA GLN A 30 -7.52 -1.19 -4.77
C GLN A 30 -9.00 -0.98 -5.08
N ILE A 31 -9.74 -2.08 -5.20
CA ILE A 31 -11.20 -2.08 -5.32
C ILE A 31 -11.72 -2.76 -4.06
N TYR A 32 -12.48 -2.03 -3.26
CA TYR A 32 -12.97 -2.52 -1.98
C TYR A 32 -14.08 -1.62 -1.43
N ASP A 33 -15.13 -2.22 -0.88
CA ASP A 33 -16.19 -1.52 -0.16
C ASP A 33 -15.66 -1.02 1.20
N ILE A 34 -14.97 0.14 1.18
CA ILE A 34 -14.23 0.65 2.35
C ILE A 34 -15.17 1.27 3.39
N ASP A 35 -16.33 1.77 3.00
CA ASP A 35 -17.28 2.42 3.91
C ASP A 35 -18.43 1.49 4.37
N GLY A 36 -18.57 0.31 3.78
CA GLY A 36 -19.53 -0.71 4.20
C GLY A 36 -20.94 -0.50 3.65
N ASP A 37 -21.09 0.25 2.58
CA ASP A 37 -22.41 0.52 1.97
C ASP A 37 -22.85 -0.57 0.98
N GLY A 38 -21.99 -1.57 0.71
CA GLY A 38 -22.24 -2.68 -0.20
C GLY A 38 -21.86 -2.37 -1.65
N ILE A 39 -21.17 -1.27 -1.90
CA ILE A 39 -20.66 -0.86 -3.21
C ILE A 39 -19.17 -0.64 -3.09
N ASP A 40 -18.42 -1.29 -3.97
CA ASP A 40 -16.96 -1.13 -3.97
C ASP A 40 -16.55 0.29 -4.39
N GLU A 41 -15.60 0.86 -3.67
CA GLU A 41 -14.85 2.03 -4.07
C GLU A 41 -13.62 1.65 -4.87
N VAL A 42 -13.10 2.62 -5.62
CA VAL A 42 -11.75 2.58 -6.17
C VAL A 42 -10.86 3.49 -5.32
N ILE A 43 -10.00 2.88 -4.52
CA ILE A 43 -8.97 3.59 -3.73
C ILE A 43 -7.73 3.70 -4.63
N ILE A 44 -7.31 4.91 -4.94
CA ILE A 44 -6.25 5.16 -5.93
C ILE A 44 -5.31 6.29 -5.48
N ALA A 45 -4.03 6.14 -5.80
CA ALA A 45 -3.06 7.23 -5.66
C ALA A 45 -2.65 7.73 -7.05
N ARG A 46 -2.94 8.99 -7.32
CA ARG A 46 -2.64 9.64 -8.59
C ARG A 46 -2.43 11.14 -8.42
N ASN A 47 -1.50 11.71 -9.20
CA ASN A 47 -1.18 13.14 -9.18
C ASN A 47 -0.93 13.66 -7.76
N PHE A 48 -0.16 12.91 -6.97
CA PHE A 48 0.18 13.23 -5.57
C PHE A 48 -1.04 13.39 -4.64
N LYS A 49 -2.10 12.66 -4.93
CA LYS A 49 -3.30 12.56 -4.09
C LYS A 49 -3.65 11.10 -3.86
N LEU A 50 -4.00 10.79 -2.62
CA LEU A 50 -4.73 9.57 -2.27
C LEU A 50 -6.21 9.90 -2.35
N MET A 51 -6.97 9.08 -3.06
CA MET A 51 -8.38 9.33 -3.35
C MET A 51 -9.22 8.07 -3.15
N ILE A 52 -10.45 8.27 -2.71
CA ILE A 52 -11.51 7.25 -2.70
C ILE A 52 -12.56 7.71 -3.70
N LEU A 53 -12.80 6.90 -4.71
CA LEU A 53 -13.75 7.16 -5.78
C LEU A 53 -14.96 6.23 -5.66
N ASP A 54 -16.15 6.70 -5.97
CA ASP A 54 -17.33 5.86 -6.14
C ASP A 54 -17.10 4.89 -7.31
N GLY A 55 -17.22 3.58 -7.08
CA GLY A 55 -16.96 2.56 -8.11
C GLY A 55 -17.96 2.59 -9.26
N ARG A 56 -19.15 3.18 -9.07
CA ARG A 56 -20.20 3.22 -10.08
C ARG A 56 -19.94 4.22 -11.19
N ASP A 57 -19.34 5.37 -10.86
CA ASP A 57 -19.22 6.50 -11.79
C ASP A 57 -17.85 7.22 -11.74
N GLY A 58 -16.97 6.82 -10.80
CA GLY A 58 -15.64 7.41 -10.65
C GLY A 58 -15.63 8.79 -9.98
N THR A 59 -16.75 9.25 -9.40
CA THR A 59 -16.77 10.52 -8.65
C THR A 59 -15.90 10.43 -7.40
N VAL A 60 -15.20 11.51 -7.08
CA VAL A 60 -14.33 11.56 -5.89
C VAL A 60 -15.18 11.70 -4.63
N LYS A 61 -15.22 10.66 -3.80
CA LYS A 61 -15.85 10.71 -2.46
C LYS A 61 -14.94 11.43 -1.46
N LYS A 62 -13.63 11.12 -1.46
CA LYS A 62 -12.63 11.72 -0.55
C LYS A 62 -11.30 11.87 -1.25
N SER A 63 -10.52 12.87 -0.84
CA SER A 63 -9.18 13.09 -1.37
C SER A 63 -8.30 13.85 -0.38
N VAL A 64 -7.06 13.39 -0.22
CA VAL A 64 -6.01 14.10 0.52
C VAL A 64 -4.73 14.14 -0.30
N PRO A 65 -3.87 15.16 -0.13
CA PRO A 65 -2.54 15.12 -0.70
C PRO A 65 -1.73 13.96 -0.11
N THR A 66 -0.88 13.33 -0.92
CA THR A 66 0.08 12.36 -0.38
C THR A 66 1.09 13.06 0.54
N PRO A 67 1.73 12.34 1.47
CA PRO A 67 2.72 12.91 2.39
C PRO A 67 3.82 13.69 1.66
N ARG A 68 4.36 14.71 2.31
CA ARG A 68 5.56 15.37 1.84
C ARG A 68 6.79 14.56 2.24
N HIS A 69 7.79 14.57 1.38
CA HIS A 69 9.13 14.13 1.73
C HIS A 69 9.89 15.29 2.36
N GLU A 70 10.01 15.30 3.67
CA GLU A 70 10.87 16.29 4.34
C GLU A 70 12.36 16.00 4.09
N HIS A 71 12.73 14.73 4.02
CA HIS A 71 14.02 14.25 3.55
C HIS A 71 13.78 12.92 2.84
N GLN A 72 14.36 12.74 1.67
CA GLN A 72 14.54 11.37 1.18
C GLN A 72 15.58 10.74 2.09
N PRO A 73 15.28 9.63 2.81
CA PRO A 73 16.36 8.90 3.41
C PRO A 73 17.32 8.55 2.28
N GLU A 74 18.59 8.76 2.50
CA GLU A 74 19.60 8.09 1.71
C GLU A 74 19.14 6.66 1.59
N ASP A 75 18.98 6.24 0.40
CA ASP A 75 18.37 5.03 -0.03
C ASP A 75 18.73 3.83 0.86
N LEU A 76 17.75 3.29 1.56
CA LEU A 76 17.94 2.09 2.40
C LEU A 76 18.38 0.88 1.57
N CYS A 77 18.29 0.95 0.25
CA CYS A 77 18.65 -0.10 -0.69
C CYS A 77 19.87 0.23 -1.56
N GLY A 78 20.50 1.40 -1.40
CA GLY A 78 21.61 1.84 -2.27
C GLY A 78 21.17 2.20 -3.69
N ILE A 79 19.90 2.34 -3.96
CA ILE A 79 19.36 2.76 -5.26
C ILE A 79 19.23 4.29 -5.24
N GLU A 80 20.11 4.98 -5.91
CA GLU A 80 19.91 6.40 -6.23
C GLU A 80 18.61 6.55 -7.03
N PHE A 81 17.49 6.80 -6.36
CA PHE A 81 16.31 7.36 -7.02
C PHE A 81 16.70 8.75 -7.50
N GLY A 82 17.32 8.75 -8.68
CA GLY A 82 17.94 9.89 -9.26
C GLY A 82 17.03 11.11 -9.22
N LYS A 83 17.59 12.21 -9.44
CA LYS A 83 17.21 13.57 -9.87
C LYS A 83 15.71 13.99 -9.93
N HIS A 84 14.77 13.08 -9.62
CA HIS A 84 13.33 13.26 -9.64
C HIS A 84 12.73 13.11 -8.23
N ALA A 85 13.36 13.75 -7.25
CA ALA A 85 12.77 13.91 -5.92
C ALA A 85 11.51 14.76 -6.05
N PHE A 86 10.36 14.13 -6.09
CA PHE A 86 9.11 14.84 -5.98
C PHE A 86 8.96 15.40 -4.56
N GLU A 87 8.35 16.55 -4.45
CA GLU A 87 8.05 17.17 -3.15
C GLU A 87 7.10 16.29 -2.29
N ARG A 88 6.33 15.42 -2.95
CA ARG A 88 5.36 14.52 -2.32
C ARG A 88 5.58 13.08 -2.74
N LEU A 89 5.10 12.18 -1.87
CA LEU A 89 5.10 10.76 -2.12
C LEU A 89 4.43 10.43 -3.44
N ASN A 90 5.18 9.76 -4.30
CA ASN A 90 4.66 9.00 -5.40
C ASN A 90 4.42 7.57 -4.90
N VAL A 91 3.15 7.20 -4.75
CA VAL A 91 2.75 5.93 -4.13
C VAL A 91 3.09 4.76 -5.05
N ASP A 92 3.78 3.76 -4.52
CA ASP A 92 4.18 2.54 -5.24
C ASP A 92 3.13 1.43 -5.09
N ALA A 93 2.57 1.26 -3.88
CA ALA A 93 1.54 0.26 -3.63
C ALA A 93 0.49 0.76 -2.64
N ILE A 94 -0.72 0.19 -2.78
CA ILE A 94 -1.84 0.36 -1.84
C ILE A 94 -2.28 -1.03 -1.38
N ARG A 95 -2.55 -1.18 -0.07
CA ARG A 95 -3.20 -2.36 0.53
C ARG A 95 -4.30 -1.92 1.47
N ILE A 96 -5.33 -2.75 1.59
CA ILE A 96 -6.36 -2.61 2.62
C ILE A 96 -5.98 -3.53 3.77
N VAL A 97 -5.98 -3.00 4.98
CA VAL A 97 -5.51 -3.68 6.19
C VAL A 97 -6.45 -3.44 7.37
N ASN A 98 -6.35 -4.25 8.42
CA ASN A 98 -7.15 -4.13 9.64
C ASN A 98 -6.27 -3.88 10.87
N VAL A 99 -5.57 -2.78 10.92
CA VAL A 99 -4.69 -2.47 12.07
C VAL A 99 -5.45 -1.98 13.31
N SER A 100 -6.74 -1.69 13.20
CA SER A 100 -7.58 -1.26 14.33
C SER A 100 -8.36 -2.38 15.01
N GLY A 101 -8.44 -3.57 14.39
CA GLY A 101 -9.25 -4.68 14.90
C GLY A 101 -10.74 -4.48 14.68
N ASN A 102 -11.12 -3.86 13.57
CA ASN A 102 -12.51 -3.75 13.15
C ASN A 102 -13.05 -5.11 12.69
N THR A 103 -14.36 -5.26 12.57
CA THR A 103 -14.98 -6.50 12.05
C THR A 103 -14.61 -6.78 10.59
N ARG A 104 -14.11 -5.80 9.89
CA ARG A 104 -13.59 -5.86 8.52
C ARG A 104 -12.44 -4.86 8.37
N PRO A 105 -11.52 -5.07 7.41
CA PRO A 105 -10.48 -4.08 7.13
C PRO A 105 -11.08 -2.73 6.72
N GLU A 106 -10.59 -1.64 7.33
CA GLU A 106 -11.04 -0.27 7.05
C GLU A 106 -9.88 0.73 6.98
N GLU A 107 -8.65 0.23 7.02
CA GLU A 107 -7.48 1.09 6.87
C GLU A 107 -6.82 0.90 5.51
N ILE A 108 -6.22 1.98 5.04
CA ILE A 108 -5.52 2.08 3.77
C ILE A 108 -4.03 2.25 4.05
N MET A 109 -3.25 1.25 3.68
CA MET A 109 -1.80 1.32 3.67
C MET A 109 -1.33 1.84 2.33
N ILE A 110 -0.51 2.87 2.33
CA ILE A 110 0.23 3.34 1.15
C ILE A 110 1.73 3.30 1.43
N LYS A 111 2.54 3.16 0.41
CA LYS A 111 3.99 3.14 0.58
C LYS A 111 4.74 3.81 -0.58
N ASP A 112 5.95 4.27 -0.30
CA ASP A 112 6.95 4.56 -1.32
C ASP A 112 7.62 3.26 -1.78
N ARG A 113 8.57 3.37 -2.70
CA ARG A 113 9.10 2.18 -3.35
C ARG A 113 9.80 1.22 -2.38
N TYR A 114 10.62 1.69 -1.44
CA TYR A 114 11.41 0.80 -0.59
C TYR A 114 11.61 1.24 0.85
N SER A 115 11.17 2.42 1.25
CA SER A 115 11.66 3.03 2.49
C SER A 115 10.62 3.25 3.56
N ARG A 116 9.39 3.50 3.18
CA ARG A 116 8.35 3.97 4.11
C ARG A 116 6.98 3.43 3.75
N LEU A 117 6.16 3.22 4.76
CA LEU A 117 4.73 2.97 4.62
C LEU A 117 3.94 3.86 5.59
N TRP A 118 2.74 4.21 5.18
CA TRP A 118 1.81 5.05 5.94
C TRP A 118 0.47 4.37 6.02
N ILE A 119 -0.18 4.47 7.19
CA ILE A 119 -1.53 3.99 7.40
C ILE A 119 -2.48 5.17 7.55
N TYR A 120 -3.59 5.09 6.84
CA TYR A 120 -4.73 6.00 6.91
C TYR A 120 -5.98 5.24 7.30
N ASP A 121 -6.93 5.90 7.96
CA ASP A 121 -8.27 5.36 8.13
C ASP A 121 -9.12 5.56 6.86
N LYS A 122 -10.35 5.02 6.85
CA LYS A 122 -11.31 5.18 5.74
C LYS A 122 -11.77 6.62 5.50
N GLU A 123 -11.51 7.53 6.44
CA GLU A 123 -11.76 8.96 6.29
C GLU A 123 -10.54 9.72 5.71
N LEU A 124 -9.47 8.97 5.39
CA LEU A 124 -8.16 9.48 4.97
C LEU A 124 -7.44 10.30 6.04
N ASN A 125 -7.73 10.08 7.33
CA ASN A 125 -6.93 10.61 8.41
C ASN A 125 -5.68 9.75 8.59
N PHE A 126 -4.54 10.41 8.71
CA PHE A 126 -3.27 9.73 8.99
C PHE A 126 -3.28 9.09 10.38
N LYS A 127 -2.83 7.84 10.49
CA LYS A 127 -2.69 7.12 11.77
C LYS A 127 -1.23 7.04 12.21
N TRP A 128 -0.39 6.38 11.43
CA TRP A 128 1.04 6.22 11.73
C TRP A 128 1.85 5.92 10.46
N MET A 129 3.17 6.00 10.59
CA MET A 129 4.14 5.73 9.54
C MET A 129 5.25 4.83 10.10
N PHE A 130 5.75 3.92 9.27
CA PHE A 130 6.96 3.15 9.53
C PHE A 130 8.04 3.52 8.51
N THR A 131 9.29 3.68 8.98
CA THR A 131 10.40 4.16 8.17
C THR A 131 11.77 3.62 8.62
N GLU A 132 11.81 2.57 9.44
CA GLU A 132 13.07 2.11 10.03
C GLU A 132 13.87 1.23 9.10
N TYR A 133 13.21 0.50 8.17
CA TYR A 133 13.84 -0.49 7.31
C TYR A 133 13.15 -0.56 5.95
N ASN A 134 13.81 -1.25 5.01
CA ASN A 134 13.27 -1.52 3.68
C ASN A 134 11.87 -2.13 3.74
N THR A 135 10.96 -1.63 2.91
CA THR A 135 9.56 -2.03 2.88
C THR A 135 9.19 -2.94 1.70
N GLY A 136 10.14 -3.26 0.82
CA GLY A 136 9.88 -4.08 -0.37
C GLY A 136 8.84 -3.47 -1.33
N HIS A 137 8.33 -4.25 -2.28
CA HIS A 137 7.29 -3.80 -3.20
C HIS A 137 5.89 -3.99 -2.63
N PHE A 138 5.54 -5.21 -2.22
CA PHE A 138 4.17 -5.57 -1.84
C PHE A 138 4.11 -6.10 -0.41
N PRO A 139 4.00 -5.21 0.59
CA PRO A 139 3.76 -5.61 1.98
C PRO A 139 2.41 -6.31 2.14
N TYR A 140 2.29 -7.11 3.18
CA TYR A 140 1.14 -7.94 3.47
C TYR A 140 0.64 -7.69 4.89
N GLY A 141 -0.68 -7.45 5.06
CA GLY A 141 -1.35 -7.38 6.36
C GLY A 141 -1.92 -8.75 6.72
N TYR A 142 -1.66 -9.20 7.95
CA TYR A 142 -2.17 -10.48 8.46
C TYR A 142 -2.21 -10.47 9.98
N ASP A 143 -3.34 -10.89 10.56
CA ASP A 143 -3.49 -11.09 12.00
C ASP A 143 -2.70 -12.33 12.44
N PHE A 144 -1.41 -12.12 12.71
CA PHE A 144 -0.47 -13.19 13.03
C PHE A 144 -0.64 -13.73 14.45
N ASN A 145 -1.01 -12.88 15.39
CA ASN A 145 -1.11 -13.23 16.80
C ASN A 145 -2.53 -13.56 17.24
N GLY A 146 -3.54 -13.42 16.39
CA GLY A 146 -4.94 -13.73 16.64
C GLY A 146 -5.66 -12.70 17.52
N ASP A 147 -5.17 -11.45 17.58
CA ASP A 147 -5.79 -10.39 18.39
C ASP A 147 -6.85 -9.58 17.62
N GLY A 148 -7.10 -9.93 16.36
CA GLY A 148 -8.05 -9.29 15.48
C GLY A 148 -7.47 -8.09 14.73
N LYS A 149 -6.16 -7.83 14.84
CA LYS A 149 -5.47 -6.76 14.14
C LYS A 149 -4.36 -7.31 13.27
N ASP A 150 -4.20 -6.71 12.10
CA ASP A 150 -3.11 -7.09 11.22
C ASP A 150 -1.76 -6.58 11.74
N GLU A 151 -0.75 -7.46 11.81
CA GLU A 151 0.64 -7.11 11.67
C GLU A 151 0.94 -6.84 10.19
N ILE A 152 1.91 -5.97 9.94
CA ILE A 152 2.36 -5.66 8.58
C ILE A 152 3.70 -6.35 8.32
N PHE A 153 3.69 -7.31 7.41
CA PHE A 153 4.89 -7.94 6.89
C PHE A 153 5.42 -7.12 5.72
N SER A 154 6.59 -6.56 5.88
CA SER A 154 7.14 -5.55 4.97
C SER A 154 8.60 -5.87 4.71
N CYS A 155 8.93 -6.33 3.50
CA CYS A 155 10.25 -6.87 3.18
C CYS A 155 10.65 -7.99 4.16
N TYR A 156 11.74 -7.83 4.86
CA TYR A 156 12.24 -8.78 5.87
C TYR A 156 11.87 -8.39 7.30
N ASN A 157 10.79 -7.63 7.49
CA ASN A 157 10.37 -7.09 8.76
C ASN A 157 8.93 -7.46 9.08
N MET A 158 8.62 -7.58 10.37
CA MET A 158 7.25 -7.54 10.87
C MET A 158 7.06 -6.28 11.72
N VAL A 159 6.02 -5.52 11.40
CA VAL A 159 5.63 -4.29 12.07
C VAL A 159 4.29 -4.53 12.75
N SER A 160 4.16 -4.15 14.00
CA SER A 160 2.91 -4.29 14.76
C SER A 160 1.81 -3.38 14.23
N SER A 161 0.58 -3.65 14.61
CA SER A 161 -0.60 -2.88 14.25
C SER A 161 -0.54 -1.39 14.66
N ASP A 162 0.35 -1.04 15.59
CA ASP A 162 0.62 0.35 16.03
C ASP A 162 1.90 0.97 15.41
N GLY A 163 2.49 0.31 14.42
CA GLY A 163 3.59 0.85 13.63
C GLY A 163 4.98 0.65 14.22
N LYS A 164 5.16 -0.27 15.18
CA LYS A 164 6.46 -0.56 15.78
C LYS A 164 7.10 -1.80 15.19
N LEU A 165 8.42 -1.78 15.00
CA LEU A 165 9.16 -2.98 14.60
C LEU A 165 9.00 -4.07 15.67
N VAL A 166 8.51 -5.25 15.26
CA VAL A 166 8.44 -6.43 16.13
C VAL A 166 9.70 -7.27 15.96
N TRP A 167 10.06 -7.58 14.72
CA TRP A 167 11.30 -8.27 14.39
C TRP A 167 11.76 -7.94 12.96
N LYS A 168 13.02 -8.20 12.72
CA LYS A 168 13.68 -8.11 11.44
C LYS A 168 14.58 -9.32 11.22
N LEU A 169 14.54 -9.92 10.03
CA LEU A 169 15.48 -10.96 9.63
C LEU A 169 16.86 -10.33 9.38
N PRO A 170 17.96 -11.03 9.72
CA PRO A 170 19.32 -10.55 9.49
C PRO A 170 19.74 -10.71 8.02
N ILE A 171 18.90 -10.27 7.12
CA ILE A 171 19.10 -10.34 5.68
C ILE A 171 19.46 -8.94 5.19
N HIS A 172 20.53 -8.81 4.45
CA HIS A 172 21.08 -7.56 3.93
C HIS A 172 21.17 -7.62 2.39
N THR A 173 20.15 -8.17 1.78
CA THR A 173 20.02 -8.16 0.33
C THR A 173 19.12 -7.00 -0.11
N ASP A 174 18.87 -6.91 -1.37
CA ASP A 174 17.98 -6.00 -2.03
C ASP A 174 16.56 -5.99 -1.39
N HIS A 175 15.54 -5.67 -2.12
CA HIS A 175 14.15 -5.65 -1.69
C HIS A 175 13.47 -7.00 -1.96
N THR A 176 12.27 -7.18 -1.40
CA THR A 176 11.38 -8.30 -1.74
C THR A 176 10.32 -7.82 -2.72
N ASP A 177 9.92 -8.69 -3.64
CA ASP A 177 8.80 -8.42 -4.54
C ASP A 177 7.46 -8.71 -3.87
N GLU A 178 7.30 -9.87 -3.25
CA GLU A 178 6.02 -10.29 -2.67
C GLU A 178 6.23 -10.99 -1.32
N ILE A 179 5.22 -10.88 -0.45
CA ILE A 179 5.14 -11.59 0.82
C ILE A 179 3.79 -12.28 0.91
N ILE A 180 3.78 -13.53 1.33
CA ILE A 180 2.57 -14.30 1.61
C ILE A 180 2.69 -14.88 3.02
N VAL A 181 1.66 -14.70 3.83
CA VAL A 181 1.56 -15.26 5.18
C VAL A 181 0.30 -16.10 5.27
N GLY A 182 0.38 -17.27 5.88
CA GLY A 182 -0.78 -18.11 6.08
C GLY A 182 -0.46 -19.55 6.48
N LYS A 183 -1.50 -20.30 6.83
CA LYS A 183 -1.44 -21.74 7.14
C LYS A 183 -1.46 -22.56 5.86
N MET A 184 -0.31 -22.83 5.28
CA MET A 184 -0.19 -23.58 4.03
C MET A 184 0.05 -25.09 4.28
N ASN A 185 0.41 -25.46 5.51
CA ASN A 185 0.59 -26.85 5.94
C ASN A 185 -0.15 -27.06 7.27
N PRO A 186 -1.08 -28.05 7.39
CA PRO A 186 -1.82 -28.29 8.62
C PRO A 186 -0.94 -28.69 9.82
N ASP A 187 0.27 -29.19 9.56
CA ASP A 187 1.21 -29.60 10.59
C ASP A 187 2.14 -28.46 11.08
N ILE A 188 2.04 -27.29 10.46
CA ILE A 188 2.79 -26.09 10.81
C ILE A 188 1.80 -24.96 11.03
N ASP A 189 1.87 -24.29 12.17
CA ASP A 189 0.88 -23.29 12.52
C ASP A 189 0.80 -22.17 11.50
N GLU A 190 1.92 -21.52 11.21
CA GLU A 190 1.96 -20.46 10.20
C GLU A 190 3.37 -20.35 9.64
N PHE A 191 3.48 -19.90 8.41
CA PHE A 191 4.77 -19.55 7.84
C PHE A 191 4.66 -18.36 6.89
N ILE A 192 5.78 -17.72 6.67
CA ILE A 192 5.93 -16.58 5.78
C ILE A 192 6.73 -17.04 4.56
N ALA A 193 6.20 -16.83 3.39
CA ALA A 193 6.92 -16.95 2.13
C ALA A 193 7.32 -15.55 1.65
N ILE A 194 8.59 -15.36 1.39
CA ILE A 194 9.16 -14.11 0.90
C ILE A 194 9.80 -14.40 -0.45
N VAL A 195 9.41 -13.64 -1.46
CA VAL A 195 9.94 -13.72 -2.81
C VAL A 195 10.71 -12.45 -3.12
N SER A 196 11.95 -12.58 -3.57
CA SER A 196 12.83 -11.47 -3.95
C SER A 196 13.52 -11.73 -5.28
#